data_1f58987eca136492d932694d0644f1a0
#
_entry.id   1f58987eca136492d932694d0644f1a0
#
_cell.length_a   1.000
_cell.length_b   1.000
_cell.length_c   1.000
_cell.angle_alpha   90.00
_cell.angle_beta   90.00
_cell.angle_gamma   90.00
#
_symmetry.space_group_name_H-M   'P 1'
#
loop_
_entity.id
_entity.type
_entity.pdbx_description
1 polymer ?
#
loop_
_entity_poly.entity_id
_entity_poly.type
_entity_poly.pdbx_seq_one_letter_code
_entity_poly.pdbx_strand_id
1 'polypeptide(L)'
;MAQKAKKDRAKSNGIALNNLHIGTATVHAVFLAFHFLLRSRSLLAYGLLSVPSFICEYILESSGRPKYDPETKALRTSGEDLNAPGLTEYMFDVVWVTWASLVCVMLFGNWGWLLWASLPAYGLYLGSGLLGMGRSKMAQMQGVGDEKQAAPQGNRRSRRAAA
;
A
#
# COMPACT_ATOMS: atom_id res chain seq x y z
N MET A 1 17.12 -10.27 -23.40
CA MET A 1 16.56 -10.57 -22.07
C MET A 1 15.56 -9.53 -21.57
N ALA A 2 15.81 -8.22 -21.65
CA ALA A 2 14.90 -7.17 -21.16
C ALA A 2 13.47 -7.18 -21.76
N GLN A 3 13.31 -7.48 -23.06
CA GLN A 3 11.99 -7.55 -23.70
C GLN A 3 11.15 -8.73 -23.19
N LYS A 4 11.77 -9.87 -22.89
CA LYS A 4 11.07 -11.02 -22.34
C LYS A 4 10.54 -10.69 -20.96
N ALA A 5 11.35 -10.10 -20.08
CA ALA A 5 10.93 -9.68 -18.74
C ALA A 5 9.76 -8.68 -18.76
N LYS A 6 9.77 -7.72 -19.71
CA LYS A 6 8.63 -6.79 -19.90
C LYS A 6 7.33 -7.51 -20.31
N LYS A 7 7.42 -8.48 -21.22
CA LYS A 7 6.25 -9.26 -21.65
C LYS A 7 5.71 -10.14 -20.51
N ASP A 8 6.61 -10.77 -19.74
CA ASP A 8 6.22 -11.62 -18.63
C ASP A 8 5.54 -10.78 -17.52
N ARG A 9 6.07 -9.59 -17.21
CA ARG A 9 5.43 -8.64 -16.29
C ARG A 9 4.06 -8.19 -16.79
N ALA A 10 3.95 -7.80 -18.07
CA ALA A 10 2.68 -7.40 -18.64
C ALA A 10 1.62 -8.51 -18.54
N LYS A 11 2.01 -9.77 -18.78
CA LYS A 11 1.13 -10.92 -18.64
C LYS A 11 0.72 -11.14 -17.17
N SER A 12 1.67 -11.11 -16.25
CA SER A 12 1.42 -11.27 -14.81
C SER A 12 0.46 -10.20 -14.30
N ASN A 13 0.74 -8.92 -14.59
CA ASN A 13 -0.11 -7.80 -14.19
C ASN A 13 -1.52 -7.93 -14.77
N GLY A 14 -1.66 -8.28 -16.05
CA GLY A 14 -2.96 -8.46 -16.67
C GLY A 14 -3.79 -9.55 -16.00
N ILE A 15 -3.17 -10.66 -15.62
CA ILE A 15 -3.84 -11.75 -14.89
C ILE A 15 -4.23 -11.28 -13.49
N ALA A 16 -3.30 -10.65 -12.76
CA ALA A 16 -3.55 -10.16 -11.40
C ALA A 16 -4.72 -9.17 -11.35
N LEU A 17 -4.73 -8.17 -12.23
CA LEU A 17 -5.79 -7.17 -12.32
C LEU A 17 -7.14 -7.77 -12.73
N ASN A 18 -7.16 -8.66 -13.72
CA ASN A 18 -8.41 -9.32 -14.12
C ASN A 18 -8.99 -10.16 -12.98
N ASN A 19 -8.14 -10.92 -12.27
CA ASN A 19 -8.57 -11.69 -11.11
C ASN A 19 -9.09 -10.77 -9.99
N LEU A 20 -8.44 -9.64 -9.77
CA LEU A 20 -8.87 -8.62 -8.80
C LEU A 20 -10.28 -8.12 -9.15
N HIS A 21 -10.51 -7.67 -10.38
CA HIS A 21 -11.82 -7.16 -10.81
C HIS A 21 -12.91 -8.23 -10.75
N ILE A 22 -12.62 -9.45 -11.18
CA ILE A 22 -13.57 -10.57 -11.09
C ILE A 22 -13.89 -10.86 -9.62
N GLY A 23 -12.89 -10.89 -8.76
CA GLY A 23 -13.07 -11.11 -7.32
C GLY A 23 -13.91 -10.01 -6.69
N THR A 24 -13.57 -8.74 -6.94
CA THR A 24 -14.34 -7.57 -6.46
C THR A 24 -15.79 -7.66 -6.93
N ALA A 25 -16.02 -7.82 -8.23
CA ALA A 25 -17.38 -7.92 -8.78
C ALA A 25 -18.17 -9.08 -8.14
N THR A 26 -17.53 -10.24 -7.97
CA THR A 26 -18.17 -11.41 -7.38
C THR A 26 -18.55 -11.18 -5.92
N VAL A 27 -17.60 -10.72 -5.08
CA VAL A 27 -17.85 -10.53 -3.64
C VAL A 27 -18.91 -9.46 -3.40
N HIS A 28 -18.85 -8.34 -4.13
CA HIS A 28 -19.84 -7.27 -3.99
C HIS A 28 -21.23 -7.69 -4.51
N ALA A 29 -21.29 -8.42 -5.63
CA ALA A 29 -22.55 -8.95 -6.14
C ALA A 29 -23.20 -9.94 -5.17
N VAL A 30 -22.40 -10.85 -4.60
CA VAL A 30 -22.89 -11.82 -3.59
C VAL A 30 -23.36 -11.10 -2.33
N PHE A 31 -22.63 -10.08 -1.86
CA PHE A 31 -23.06 -9.29 -0.70
C PHE A 31 -24.40 -8.56 -0.95
N LEU A 32 -24.55 -7.91 -2.10
CA LEU A 32 -25.79 -7.24 -2.45
C LEU A 32 -26.95 -8.22 -2.62
N ALA A 33 -26.73 -9.36 -3.28
CA ALA A 33 -27.72 -10.42 -3.39
C ALA A 33 -28.13 -10.93 -1.99
N PHE A 34 -27.17 -11.17 -1.10
CA PHE A 34 -27.45 -11.55 0.29
C PHE A 34 -28.29 -10.49 1.02
N HIS A 35 -27.94 -9.21 0.86
CA HIS A 35 -28.65 -8.10 1.49
C HIS A 35 -30.12 -8.04 1.05
N PHE A 36 -30.38 -8.18 -0.25
CA PHE A 36 -31.75 -8.02 -0.79
C PHE A 36 -32.61 -9.29 -0.68
N LEU A 37 -31.99 -10.48 -0.77
CA LEU A 37 -32.72 -11.73 -0.84
C LEU A 37 -32.84 -12.46 0.51
N LEU A 38 -31.85 -12.33 1.39
CA LEU A 38 -31.76 -13.12 2.61
C LEU A 38 -31.92 -12.28 3.87
N ARG A 39 -31.00 -11.36 4.10
CA ARG A 39 -30.97 -10.58 5.33
C ARG A 39 -30.35 -9.20 5.11
N SER A 40 -31.11 -8.15 5.38
CA SER A 40 -30.63 -6.78 5.26
C SER A 40 -29.44 -6.50 6.19
N ARG A 41 -28.42 -5.86 5.63
CA ARG A 41 -27.22 -5.37 6.31
C ARG A 41 -27.12 -3.85 6.11
N SER A 42 -26.28 -3.18 6.88
CA SER A 42 -26.09 -1.74 6.74
C SER A 42 -25.41 -1.40 5.41
N LEU A 43 -26.18 -0.85 4.44
CA LEU A 43 -25.63 -0.38 3.17
C LEU A 43 -24.75 0.87 3.33
N LEU A 44 -25.00 1.68 4.37
CA LEU A 44 -24.15 2.83 4.67
C LEU A 44 -22.74 2.39 5.08
N ALA A 45 -22.64 1.42 6.00
CA ALA A 45 -21.33 0.85 6.38
C ALA A 45 -20.65 0.18 5.18
N TYR A 46 -21.41 -0.60 4.40
CA TYR A 46 -20.92 -1.21 3.17
C TYR A 46 -20.34 -0.16 2.22
N GLY A 47 -21.08 0.90 1.90
CA GLY A 47 -20.62 1.94 0.99
C GLY A 47 -19.36 2.64 1.50
N LEU A 48 -19.37 3.13 2.76
CA LEU A 48 -18.23 3.86 3.32
C LEU A 48 -16.97 3.01 3.45
N LEU A 49 -17.09 1.77 3.93
CA LEU A 49 -15.94 0.90 4.19
C LEU A 49 -15.41 0.21 2.92
N SER A 50 -16.18 0.18 1.83
CA SER A 50 -15.71 -0.30 0.53
C SER A 50 -14.98 0.75 -0.30
N VAL A 51 -15.16 2.06 -0.02
CA VAL A 51 -14.50 3.14 -0.78
C VAL A 51 -12.97 3.00 -0.83
N PRO A 52 -12.24 2.74 0.28
CA PRO A 52 -10.78 2.57 0.22
C PRO A 52 -10.35 1.43 -0.69
N SER A 53 -11.09 0.32 -0.71
CA SER A 53 -10.83 -0.83 -1.59
C SER A 53 -10.97 -0.43 -3.07
N PHE A 54 -12.02 0.27 -3.45
CA PHE A 54 -12.21 0.75 -4.83
C PHE A 54 -11.14 1.76 -5.25
N ILE A 55 -10.71 2.64 -4.34
CA ILE A 55 -9.60 3.57 -4.62
C ILE A 55 -8.31 2.79 -4.88
N CYS A 56 -7.98 1.81 -4.04
CA CYS A 56 -6.80 0.96 -4.23
C CYS A 56 -6.87 0.21 -5.56
N GLU A 57 -8.02 -0.38 -5.88
CA GLU A 57 -8.25 -1.09 -7.14
C GLU A 57 -8.07 -0.18 -8.36
N TYR A 58 -8.59 1.05 -8.31
CA TYR A 58 -8.40 2.04 -9.35
C TYR A 58 -6.92 2.43 -9.53
N ILE A 59 -6.18 2.62 -8.44
CA ILE A 59 -4.76 2.97 -8.50
C ILE A 59 -3.96 1.78 -9.06
N LEU A 60 -4.23 0.55 -8.61
CA LEU A 60 -3.58 -0.66 -9.13
C LEU A 60 -3.86 -0.84 -10.63
N GLU A 61 -5.09 -0.58 -11.07
CA GLU A 61 -5.46 -0.64 -12.48
C GLU A 61 -4.70 0.41 -13.30
N SER A 62 -4.69 1.66 -12.85
CA SER A 62 -4.08 2.76 -13.61
C SER A 62 -2.56 2.65 -13.72
N SER A 63 -1.89 2.14 -12.68
CA SER A 63 -0.43 1.98 -12.64
C SER A 63 0.05 0.65 -13.23
N GLY A 64 -0.69 -0.42 -12.99
CA GLY A 64 -0.28 -1.79 -13.34
C GLY A 64 -0.74 -2.27 -14.72
N ARG A 65 -1.79 -1.67 -15.30
CA ARG A 65 -2.32 -2.14 -16.60
C ARG A 65 -1.32 -1.96 -17.72
N PRO A 66 -0.93 -3.04 -18.43
CA PRO A 66 -0.06 -2.94 -19.60
C PRO A 66 -0.75 -2.17 -20.73
N LYS A 67 0.00 -1.27 -21.37
CA LYS A 67 -0.50 -0.48 -22.52
C LYS A 67 0.15 -0.96 -23.80
N TYR A 68 -0.67 -1.15 -24.83
CA TYR A 68 -0.26 -1.58 -26.15
C TYR A 68 -0.47 -0.45 -27.16
N ASP A 69 0.36 -0.43 -28.17
CA ASP A 69 0.20 0.46 -29.31
C ASP A 69 -1.06 0.07 -30.11
N PRO A 70 -1.95 1.01 -30.44
CA PRO A 70 -3.21 0.69 -31.14
C PRO A 70 -3.00 0.17 -32.57
N GLU A 71 -1.95 0.62 -33.25
CA GLU A 71 -1.68 0.27 -34.65
C GLU A 71 -0.85 -1.02 -34.75
N THR A 72 0.29 -1.06 -34.07
CA THR A 72 1.27 -2.16 -34.19
C THR A 72 1.01 -3.32 -33.24
N LYS A 73 0.09 -3.15 -32.25
CA LYS A 73 -0.13 -4.11 -31.16
C LYS A 73 1.12 -4.40 -30.32
N ALA A 74 2.18 -3.63 -30.51
CA ALA A 74 3.41 -3.76 -29.73
C ALA A 74 3.21 -3.30 -28.29
N LEU A 75 3.87 -3.97 -27.34
CA LEU A 75 3.84 -3.59 -25.93
C LEU A 75 4.58 -2.27 -25.71
N ARG A 76 3.85 -1.19 -25.44
CA ARG A 76 4.41 0.14 -25.14
C ARG A 76 4.96 0.20 -23.73
N THR A 77 4.16 -0.20 -22.72
CA THR A 77 4.59 -0.31 -21.33
C THR A 77 3.99 -1.54 -20.67
N SER A 78 4.76 -2.19 -19.79
CA SER A 78 4.30 -3.34 -19.02
C SER A 78 3.49 -2.95 -17.77
N GLY A 79 3.40 -1.65 -17.45
CA GLY A 79 2.94 -1.18 -16.15
C GLY A 79 3.99 -1.35 -15.06
N GLU A 80 3.67 -0.86 -13.87
CA GLU A 80 4.47 -1.09 -12.66
C GLU A 80 4.42 -2.57 -12.27
N ASP A 81 5.41 -3.01 -11.51
CA ASP A 81 5.46 -4.39 -11.02
C ASP A 81 4.52 -4.56 -9.83
N LEU A 82 3.35 -5.16 -10.07
CA LEU A 82 2.34 -5.36 -9.03
C LEU A 82 2.75 -6.43 -8.00
N ASN A 83 3.78 -7.24 -8.29
CA ASN A 83 4.31 -8.23 -7.34
C ASN A 83 5.49 -7.67 -6.53
N ALA A 84 5.92 -6.43 -6.79
CA ALA A 84 6.99 -5.80 -6.01
C ALA A 84 6.52 -5.56 -4.57
N PRO A 85 7.36 -5.86 -3.56
CA PRO A 85 7.05 -5.55 -2.17
C PRO A 85 6.93 -4.03 -1.96
N GLY A 86 5.96 -3.62 -1.15
CA GLY A 86 5.75 -2.22 -0.81
C GLY A 86 4.30 -1.77 -0.96
N LEU A 87 4.08 -0.58 -1.52
CA LEU A 87 2.76 0.05 -1.58
C LEU A 87 1.72 -0.79 -2.32
N THR A 88 2.10 -1.44 -3.41
CA THR A 88 1.20 -2.32 -4.19
C THR A 88 0.69 -3.50 -3.37
N GLU A 89 1.55 -4.13 -2.57
CA GLU A 89 1.19 -5.21 -1.66
C GLU A 89 0.12 -4.76 -0.66
N TYR A 90 0.34 -3.60 0.00
CA TYR A 90 -0.64 -3.05 0.94
C TYR A 90 -1.98 -2.69 0.28
N MET A 91 -1.97 -2.25 -0.99
CA MET A 91 -3.21 -1.99 -1.72
C MET A 91 -4.00 -3.27 -1.97
N PHE A 92 -3.33 -4.38 -2.33
CA PHE A 92 -3.98 -5.69 -2.43
C PHE A 92 -4.54 -6.14 -1.09
N ASP A 93 -3.80 -5.95 0.01
CA ASP A 93 -4.26 -6.30 1.36
C ASP A 93 -5.53 -5.54 1.73
N VAL A 94 -5.63 -4.24 1.41
CA VAL A 94 -6.85 -3.45 1.63
C VAL A 94 -8.04 -4.06 0.90
N VAL A 95 -7.87 -4.47 -0.35
CA VAL A 95 -8.93 -5.09 -1.14
C VAL A 95 -9.34 -6.44 -0.53
N TRP A 96 -8.36 -7.29 -0.20
CA TRP A 96 -8.63 -8.63 0.32
C TRP A 96 -9.25 -8.62 1.72
N VAL A 97 -8.79 -7.72 2.60
CA VAL A 97 -9.40 -7.55 3.93
C VAL A 97 -10.83 -7.02 3.80
N THR A 98 -11.10 -6.14 2.82
CA THR A 98 -12.47 -5.67 2.55
C THR A 98 -13.36 -6.83 2.09
N TRP A 99 -12.90 -7.70 1.18
CA TRP A 99 -13.65 -8.89 0.76
C TRP A 99 -13.92 -9.82 1.94
N ALA A 100 -12.89 -10.11 2.73
CA ALA A 100 -13.03 -10.95 3.93
C ALA A 100 -14.02 -10.36 4.92
N SER A 101 -13.99 -9.02 5.11
CA SER A 101 -14.93 -8.31 5.98
C SER A 101 -16.37 -8.42 5.47
N LEU A 102 -16.61 -8.31 4.16
CA LEU A 102 -17.92 -8.50 3.56
C LEU A 102 -18.46 -9.92 3.79
N VAL A 103 -17.60 -10.94 3.61
CA VAL A 103 -17.96 -12.33 3.93
C VAL A 103 -18.28 -12.50 5.43
N CYS A 104 -17.48 -11.92 6.31
CA CYS A 104 -17.72 -11.94 7.75
C CYS A 104 -19.04 -11.24 8.11
N VAL A 105 -19.37 -10.12 7.45
CA VAL A 105 -20.64 -9.41 7.67
C VAL A 105 -21.84 -10.24 7.23
N MET A 106 -21.73 -10.99 6.16
CA MET A 106 -22.82 -11.92 5.76
C MET A 106 -23.04 -12.99 6.83
N LEU A 107 -21.97 -13.58 7.37
CA LEU A 107 -22.03 -14.68 8.34
C LEU A 107 -22.40 -14.21 9.76
N PHE A 108 -21.69 -13.20 10.27
CA PHE A 108 -21.74 -12.76 11.66
C PHE A 108 -22.47 -11.43 11.89
N GLY A 109 -23.00 -10.83 10.84
CA GLY A 109 -23.65 -9.53 10.93
C GLY A 109 -22.65 -8.38 11.06
N ASN A 110 -23.10 -7.26 11.64
CA ASN A 110 -22.27 -6.04 11.72
C ASN A 110 -20.95 -6.23 12.49
N TRP A 111 -20.80 -7.29 13.28
CA TRP A 111 -19.53 -7.64 13.93
C TRP A 111 -18.41 -7.96 12.92
N GLY A 112 -18.77 -8.39 11.71
CA GLY A 112 -17.80 -8.64 10.63
C GLY A 112 -16.97 -7.41 10.25
N TRP A 113 -17.47 -6.19 10.50
CA TRP A 113 -16.71 -4.96 10.26
C TRP A 113 -15.53 -4.75 11.20
N LEU A 114 -15.45 -5.48 12.31
CA LEU A 114 -14.27 -5.45 13.19
C LEU A 114 -13.01 -5.94 12.46
N LEU A 115 -13.15 -6.86 11.52
CA LEU A 115 -12.02 -7.29 10.69
C LEU A 115 -11.48 -6.14 9.85
N TRP A 116 -12.37 -5.32 9.28
CA TRP A 116 -11.97 -4.13 8.51
C TRP A 116 -11.20 -3.11 9.36
N ALA A 117 -11.51 -2.99 10.66
CA ALA A 117 -10.80 -2.09 11.57
C ALA A 117 -9.31 -2.45 11.75
N SER A 118 -8.89 -3.65 11.36
CA SER A 118 -7.47 -4.04 11.32
C SER A 118 -6.66 -3.18 10.34
N LEU A 119 -7.27 -2.67 9.26
CA LEU A 119 -6.59 -1.85 8.25
C LEU A 119 -6.05 -0.53 8.82
N PRO A 120 -6.88 0.35 9.45
CA PRO A 120 -6.38 1.56 10.05
C PRO A 120 -5.44 1.28 11.24
N ALA A 121 -5.67 0.22 12.03
CA ALA A 121 -4.79 -0.18 13.10
C ALA A 121 -3.39 -0.53 12.59
N TYR A 122 -3.31 -1.32 11.52
CA TYR A 122 -2.05 -1.67 10.87
C TYR A 122 -1.37 -0.46 10.23
N GLY A 123 -2.15 0.42 9.56
CA GLY A 123 -1.63 1.68 9.00
C GLY A 123 -1.03 2.60 10.06
N LEU A 124 -1.65 2.73 11.22
CA LEU A 124 -1.12 3.49 12.35
C LEU A 124 0.16 2.85 12.92
N TYR A 125 0.21 1.53 13.02
CA TYR A 125 1.41 0.81 13.45
C TYR A 125 2.59 1.08 12.51
N LEU A 126 2.43 0.92 11.20
CA LEU A 126 3.46 1.22 10.21
C LEU A 126 3.86 2.69 10.20
N GLY A 127 2.88 3.59 10.25
CA GLY A 127 3.11 5.04 10.29
C GLY A 127 3.90 5.47 11.51
N SER A 128 3.64 4.90 12.70
CA SER A 128 4.40 5.18 13.92
C SER A 128 5.87 4.75 13.81
N GLY A 129 6.14 3.62 13.15
CA GLY A 129 7.50 3.16 12.86
C GLY A 129 8.28 4.13 11.95
N LEU A 130 7.63 4.61 10.89
CA LEU A 130 8.23 5.59 9.97
C LEU A 130 8.49 6.94 10.65
N LEU A 131 7.57 7.42 11.47
CA LEU A 131 7.74 8.65 12.26
C LEU A 131 8.88 8.52 13.27
N GLY A 132 9.03 7.36 13.92
CA GLY A 132 10.13 7.04 14.83
C GLY A 132 11.49 7.07 14.11
N MET A 133 11.59 6.47 12.92
CA MET A 133 12.80 6.50 12.09
C MET A 133 13.13 7.90 11.56
N GLY A 134 12.10 8.70 11.19
CA GLY A 134 12.28 10.10 10.78
C GLY A 134 12.85 10.95 11.92
N ARG A 135 12.30 10.80 13.13
CA ARG A 135 12.78 11.51 14.33
C ARG A 135 14.21 11.12 14.71
N SER A 136 14.57 9.86 14.66
CA SER A 136 15.95 9.42 14.96
C SER A 136 16.97 9.93 13.95
N LYS A 137 16.63 9.97 12.65
CA LYS A 137 17.48 10.57 11.61
C LYS A 137 17.63 12.08 11.79
N MET A 138 16.55 12.79 12.13
CA MET A 138 16.61 14.23 12.43
C MET A 138 17.47 14.52 13.66
N ALA A 139 17.35 13.74 14.74
CA ALA A 139 18.18 13.87 15.92
C ALA A 139 19.66 13.60 15.63
N GLN A 140 19.98 12.62 14.78
CA GLN A 140 21.35 12.36 14.33
C GLN A 140 21.92 13.51 13.48
N MET A 141 21.11 14.14 12.62
CA MET A 141 21.56 15.32 11.84
C MET A 141 21.80 16.53 12.73
N GLN A 142 21.01 16.74 13.79
CA GLN A 142 21.24 17.82 14.76
C GLN A 142 22.48 17.56 15.62
N GLY A 143 22.69 16.31 16.06
CA GLY A 143 23.91 15.94 16.83
C GLY A 143 25.21 16.12 16.05
N VAL A 144 25.21 15.86 14.74
CA VAL A 144 26.37 16.11 13.87
C VAL A 144 26.66 17.59 13.66
N GLY A 145 25.62 18.46 13.81
CA GLY A 145 25.78 19.92 13.75
C GLY A 145 26.50 20.48 14.96
N ASP A 146 26.25 19.97 16.16
CA ASP A 146 26.87 20.43 17.39
C ASP A 146 28.33 19.96 17.53
N GLU A 147 28.70 18.77 17.01
CA GLU A 147 30.10 18.32 17.01
C GLU A 147 31.03 19.12 16.09
N LYS A 148 30.49 19.78 15.04
CA LYS A 148 31.27 20.65 14.14
C LYS A 148 31.53 22.05 14.70
N GLN A 149 30.89 22.44 15.81
CA GLN A 149 31.13 23.73 16.46
C GLN A 149 32.00 23.66 17.73
N ALA A 150 32.43 22.47 18.13
CA ALA A 150 33.46 22.35 19.16
C ALA A 150 34.81 22.75 18.56
N ALA A 151 35.20 24.01 18.77
CA ALA A 151 36.52 24.52 18.40
C ALA A 151 37.62 23.66 19.03
N PRO A 152 38.75 23.42 18.30
CA PRO A 152 39.81 22.58 18.83
C PRO A 152 40.41 23.26 20.09
N GLN A 153 40.17 22.66 21.23
CA GLN A 153 40.88 23.07 22.46
C GLN A 153 42.38 22.84 22.24
N GLY A 154 43.07 23.92 21.99
CA GLY A 154 44.49 23.93 21.81
C GLY A 154 45.19 23.24 22.99
N ASN A 155 45.97 22.24 22.67
CA ASN A 155 46.70 21.42 23.58
C ASN A 155 47.65 22.30 24.45
N ARG A 156 47.51 22.28 25.78
CA ARG A 156 48.32 23.03 26.73
C ARG A 156 49.84 22.83 26.56
N ARG A 157 50.28 21.79 25.84
CA ARG A 157 51.69 21.55 25.50
C ARG A 157 52.27 22.52 24.48
N SER A 158 51.47 23.05 23.56
CA SER A 158 51.96 23.96 22.55
C SER A 158 52.24 25.37 23.06
N ARG A 159 51.63 25.75 24.20
CA ARG A 159 51.85 27.05 24.86
C ARG A 159 53.17 27.12 25.70
N ARG A 160 53.77 25.96 26.02
CA ARG A 160 55.04 25.91 26.77
C ARG A 160 56.29 25.87 25.88
N ALA A 161 56.12 25.66 24.55
CA ALA A 161 57.21 25.63 23.59
C ALA A 161 57.45 26.99 22.90
N ALA A 162 56.62 28.02 23.21
CA ALA A 162 56.66 29.36 22.58
C ALA A 162 56.97 30.47 23.61
N ALA A 163 57.46 30.10 24.85
CA ALA A 163 57.99 31.07 25.85
C ALA A 163 59.49 30.66 26.16
#